data_e826bc7cb946fee63b5b891311c43bcb
#
_entry.id   e826bc7cb946fee63b5b891311c43bcb
#
_cell.length_a   1.000
_cell.length_b   1.000
_cell.length_c   1.000
_cell.angle_alpha   90.00
_cell.angle_beta   90.00
_cell.angle_gamma   90.00
#
_symmetry.space_group_name_H-M   'P 1'
#
loop_
_entity.id
_entity.type
_entity.pdbx_description
1 polymer ?
#
loop_
_entity_poly.entity_id
_entity_poly.type
_entity_poly.pdbx_seq_one_letter_code
_entity_poly.pdbx_strand_id
1 'polypeptide(L)'
;MDVVGGVQLVDGWRASIVSGVDDHSRFVISARVVERATARPVCDALAHAMRTHGVPREILTDNGKVFTGRFGPGTGEVLFDRICRENGIKHLLTAPRSPTTTGKVERWHKTQRREFLNGRVFESVADAQAQLDGWVREYNYERRHQGIGDVVPWERFRLASSEPADPIESTAEPTTTRRVGKTGKISFAAELYPVGVWLAGETVEVSVANGLVSIHHRGVLVATHAQRHRPAKETTALARKVKQKRPRPRQATVGQSVTRTLIGCCRLPGLEGLG
;
A
#
# COMPACT_ATOMS: atom_id res chain seq x y z
N MET A 1 11.45 5.54 -12.22
CA MET A 1 10.62 6.18 -11.18
C MET A 1 11.19 7.52 -10.80
N ASP A 2 10.36 8.45 -10.37
CA ASP A 2 10.78 9.81 -10.02
C ASP A 2 9.79 10.43 -9.01
N VAL A 3 10.19 11.53 -8.36
CA VAL A 3 9.37 12.26 -7.39
C VAL A 3 9.11 13.68 -7.86
N VAL A 4 7.83 14.04 -7.97
CA VAL A 4 7.40 15.39 -8.37
C VAL A 4 6.70 16.07 -7.22
N GLY A 5 7.17 17.25 -6.82
CA GLY A 5 6.47 18.12 -5.88
C GLY A 5 5.40 18.97 -6.56
N GLY A 6 4.60 19.66 -5.76
CA GLY A 6 3.67 20.68 -6.24
C GLY A 6 2.18 20.36 -6.07
N VAL A 7 1.83 19.32 -5.33
CA VAL A 7 0.44 19.10 -4.89
C VAL A 7 0.13 20.07 -3.77
N GLN A 8 -0.64 21.12 -4.07
CA GLN A 8 -1.02 22.16 -3.11
C GLN A 8 -2.27 21.73 -2.33
N LEU A 9 -2.22 21.76 -1.00
CA LEU A 9 -3.35 21.48 -0.12
C LEU A 9 -3.96 22.77 0.45
N VAL A 10 -5.23 22.73 0.84
CA VAL A 10 -5.96 23.87 1.41
C VAL A 10 -5.36 24.40 2.71
N ASP A 11 -4.70 23.55 3.48
CA ASP A 11 -3.99 23.91 4.70
C ASP A 11 -2.64 24.60 4.47
N GLY A 12 -2.27 24.85 3.20
CA GLY A 12 -1.00 25.45 2.78
C GLY A 12 0.14 24.44 2.66
N TRP A 13 -0.07 23.18 3.03
CA TRP A 13 0.94 22.14 2.90
C TRP A 13 1.16 21.74 1.43
N ARG A 14 2.35 21.27 1.11
CA ARG A 14 2.69 20.77 -0.23
C ARG A 14 3.08 19.33 -0.17
N ALA A 15 2.30 18.49 -0.83
CA ALA A 15 2.59 17.07 -1.01
C ALA A 15 3.36 16.81 -2.32
N SER A 16 3.81 15.59 -2.50
CA SER A 16 4.57 15.13 -3.67
C SER A 16 3.90 13.91 -4.30
N ILE A 17 4.19 13.66 -5.58
CA ILE A 17 3.74 12.47 -6.30
C ILE A 17 4.95 11.60 -6.59
N VAL A 18 4.89 10.32 -6.19
CA VAL A 18 5.84 9.29 -6.60
C VAL A 18 5.33 8.67 -7.90
N SER A 19 6.03 8.93 -8.99
CA SER A 19 5.65 8.54 -10.34
C SER A 19 6.49 7.39 -10.86
N GLY A 20 5.86 6.47 -11.61
CA GLY A 20 6.53 5.44 -12.39
C GLY A 20 5.83 5.31 -13.74
N VAL A 21 6.59 5.37 -14.82
CA VAL A 21 6.09 5.24 -16.19
C VAL A 21 6.87 4.14 -16.89
N ASP A 22 6.15 3.24 -17.56
CA ASP A 22 6.79 2.22 -18.40
C ASP A 22 7.38 2.87 -19.66
N ASP A 23 8.66 2.57 -19.91
CA ASP A 23 9.40 3.22 -20.99
C ASP A 23 8.91 2.80 -22.39
N HIS A 24 8.42 1.59 -22.53
CA HIS A 24 7.94 1.03 -23.80
C HIS A 24 6.54 1.54 -24.15
N SER A 25 5.60 1.42 -23.24
CA SER A 25 4.18 1.69 -23.47
C SER A 25 3.73 3.09 -23.08
N ARG A 26 4.50 3.82 -22.28
CA ARG A 26 4.09 5.07 -21.59
C ARG A 26 3.00 4.84 -20.54
N PHE A 27 2.67 3.61 -20.22
CA PHE A 27 1.72 3.28 -19.17
C PHE A 27 2.22 3.78 -17.81
N VAL A 28 1.39 4.49 -17.09
CA VAL A 28 1.70 4.98 -15.74
C VAL A 28 1.45 3.84 -14.76
N ILE A 29 2.53 3.23 -14.27
CA ILE A 29 2.50 2.10 -13.33
C ILE A 29 2.40 2.53 -11.88
N SER A 30 2.77 3.78 -11.58
CA SER A 30 2.68 4.38 -10.25
C SER A 30 2.42 5.88 -10.34
N ALA A 31 1.44 6.35 -9.58
CA ALA A 31 1.20 7.76 -9.32
C ALA A 31 0.63 7.89 -7.90
N ARG A 32 1.51 7.98 -6.89
CA ARG A 32 1.10 7.99 -5.48
C ARG A 32 1.39 9.34 -4.85
N VAL A 33 0.34 9.98 -4.33
CA VAL A 33 0.46 11.21 -3.54
C VAL A 33 1.01 10.85 -2.16
N VAL A 34 2.06 11.53 -1.74
CA VAL A 34 2.72 11.33 -0.45
C VAL A 34 2.95 12.68 0.23
N GLU A 35 2.70 12.77 1.53
CA GLU A 35 2.95 14.01 2.28
C GLU A 35 4.40 14.45 2.17
N ARG A 36 5.32 13.49 2.33
CA ARG A 36 6.77 13.70 2.20
C ARG A 36 7.39 12.54 1.43
N ALA A 37 8.18 12.85 0.43
CA ALA A 37 8.91 11.87 -0.37
C ALA A 37 10.16 11.36 0.38
N THR A 38 9.93 10.63 1.47
CA THR A 38 10.98 9.92 2.20
C THR A 38 11.13 8.49 1.68
N ALA A 39 12.19 7.79 2.06
CA ALA A 39 12.48 6.44 1.59
C ALA A 39 11.28 5.47 1.73
N ARG A 40 10.55 5.54 2.84
CA ARG A 40 9.43 4.63 3.11
C ARG A 40 8.24 4.82 2.16
N PRO A 41 7.62 6.01 2.02
CA PRO A 41 6.54 6.23 1.06
C PRO A 41 6.94 5.91 -0.38
N VAL A 42 8.17 6.19 -0.79
CA VAL A 42 8.69 5.86 -2.13
C VAL A 42 8.77 4.35 -2.32
N CYS A 43 9.27 3.61 -1.34
CA CYS A 43 9.31 2.14 -1.37
C CYS A 43 7.91 1.52 -1.30
N ASP A 44 6.99 2.09 -0.53
CA ASP A 44 5.59 1.64 -0.48
C ASP A 44 4.89 1.85 -1.84
N ALA A 45 5.21 2.94 -2.56
CA ALA A 45 4.72 3.17 -3.92
C ALA A 45 5.27 2.13 -4.91
N LEU A 46 6.57 1.80 -4.84
CA LEU A 46 7.16 0.72 -5.63
C LEU A 46 6.52 -0.63 -5.30
N ALA A 47 6.39 -0.96 -4.03
CA ALA A 47 5.78 -2.20 -3.59
C ALA A 47 4.34 -2.35 -4.10
N HIS A 48 3.55 -1.27 -4.06
CA HIS A 48 2.21 -1.27 -4.63
C HIS A 48 2.22 -1.50 -6.15
N ALA A 49 3.10 -0.81 -6.87
CA ALA A 49 3.24 -0.97 -8.33
C ALA A 49 3.59 -2.41 -8.71
N MET A 50 4.54 -3.03 -8.01
CA MET A 50 4.94 -4.43 -8.25
C MET A 50 3.79 -5.42 -7.99
N ARG A 51 2.97 -5.19 -6.97
CA ARG A 51 1.79 -6.04 -6.69
C ARG A 51 0.73 -5.92 -7.77
N THR A 52 0.55 -4.73 -8.33
CA THR A 52 -0.50 -4.45 -9.30
C THR A 52 -0.11 -4.86 -10.73
N HIS A 53 1.15 -4.65 -11.10
CA HIS A 53 1.62 -4.75 -12.49
C HIS A 53 2.74 -5.76 -12.70
N GLY A 54 3.17 -6.46 -11.64
CA GLY A 54 4.30 -7.38 -11.69
C GLY A 54 5.64 -6.70 -11.42
N VAL A 55 6.68 -7.54 -11.31
CA VAL A 55 8.06 -7.11 -11.00
C VAL A 55 8.76 -6.70 -12.30
N PRO A 56 9.26 -5.46 -12.43
CA PRO A 56 9.98 -5.03 -13.63
C PRO A 56 11.40 -5.61 -13.66
N ARG A 57 11.93 -5.82 -14.86
CA ARG A 57 13.34 -6.23 -15.05
C ARG A 57 14.33 -5.14 -14.62
N GLU A 58 14.00 -3.89 -14.94
CA GLU A 58 14.86 -2.74 -14.68
C GLU A 58 14.05 -1.55 -14.18
N ILE A 59 14.62 -0.76 -13.30
CA ILE A 59 14.06 0.52 -12.85
C ILE A 59 15.12 1.60 -13.01
N LEU A 60 14.77 2.67 -13.73
CA LEU A 60 15.58 3.87 -13.82
C LEU A 60 15.08 4.93 -12.85
N THR A 61 15.98 5.50 -12.04
CA THR A 61 15.68 6.63 -11.14
C THR A 61 16.73 7.74 -11.32
N ASP A 62 16.44 8.89 -10.74
CA ASP A 62 17.47 9.89 -10.52
C ASP A 62 18.41 9.49 -9.35
N ASN A 63 19.39 10.35 -9.07
CA ASN A 63 20.36 10.15 -7.99
C ASN A 63 19.84 10.66 -6.62
N GLY A 64 18.54 10.79 -6.45
CA GLY A 64 17.93 11.23 -5.21
C GLY A 64 18.25 10.30 -4.03
N LYS A 65 18.48 10.88 -2.86
CA LYS A 65 18.83 10.13 -1.62
C LYS A 65 17.77 9.07 -1.22
N VAL A 66 16.57 9.17 -1.72
CA VAL A 66 15.49 8.20 -1.47
C VAL A 66 15.66 6.93 -2.29
N PHE A 67 16.34 7.02 -3.44
CA PHE A 67 16.57 5.92 -4.37
C PHE A 67 17.94 5.26 -4.19
N THR A 68 18.97 6.03 -3.80
CA THR A 68 20.34 5.50 -3.71
C THR A 68 21.15 6.12 -2.59
N GLY A 69 21.97 5.29 -1.92
CA GLY A 69 22.95 5.71 -0.91
C GLY A 69 24.34 6.07 -1.47
N ARG A 70 24.52 6.01 -2.81
CA ARG A 70 25.86 6.16 -3.44
C ARG A 70 26.48 7.53 -3.27
N PHE A 71 25.70 8.57 -2.99
CA PHE A 71 26.12 9.97 -2.99
C PHE A 71 25.94 10.68 -1.64
N GLY A 72 25.90 9.95 -0.52
CA GLY A 72 25.70 10.51 0.82
C GLY A 72 26.73 10.08 1.85
N PRO A 73 26.88 10.78 2.97
CA PRO A 73 27.66 10.31 4.10
C PRO A 73 26.97 9.07 4.70
N GLY A 74 27.64 7.93 4.57
CA GLY A 74 27.11 6.62 4.97
C GLY A 74 26.83 5.77 3.72
N THR A 75 27.88 5.14 3.19
CA THR A 75 27.84 4.22 2.04
C THR A 75 27.16 2.90 2.41
N GLY A 76 25.85 2.93 2.67
CA GLY A 76 25.06 1.75 2.96
C GLY A 76 23.96 1.55 1.91
N GLU A 77 23.57 0.31 1.68
CA GLU A 77 22.43 -0.03 0.83
C GLU A 77 21.16 0.63 1.39
N VAL A 78 20.50 1.48 0.60
CA VAL A 78 19.23 2.07 0.97
C VAL A 78 18.09 1.06 0.78
N LEU A 79 16.95 1.32 1.42
CA LEU A 79 15.79 0.42 1.35
C LEU A 79 15.32 0.15 -0.09
N PHE A 80 15.37 1.16 -0.95
CA PHE A 80 15.00 1.04 -2.36
C PHE A 80 15.93 0.09 -3.12
N ASP A 81 17.25 0.26 -3.00
CA ASP A 81 18.25 -0.63 -3.62
C ASP A 81 18.08 -2.07 -3.12
N ARG A 82 17.81 -2.25 -1.82
CA ARG A 82 17.58 -3.58 -1.24
C ARG A 82 16.35 -4.27 -1.84
N ILE A 83 15.23 -3.55 -1.97
CA ILE A 83 14.01 -4.10 -2.59
C ILE A 83 14.29 -4.47 -4.04
N CYS A 84 14.99 -3.63 -4.78
CA CYS A 84 15.37 -3.95 -6.16
C CYS A 84 16.21 -5.23 -6.22
N ARG A 85 17.24 -5.35 -5.40
CA ARG A 85 18.11 -6.53 -5.36
C ARG A 85 17.37 -7.80 -4.96
N GLU A 86 16.52 -7.73 -3.92
CA GLU A 86 15.76 -8.89 -3.43
C GLU A 86 14.70 -9.37 -4.42
N ASN A 87 14.24 -8.51 -5.33
CA ASN A 87 13.30 -8.86 -6.40
C ASN A 87 13.96 -9.06 -7.76
N GLY A 88 15.30 -9.15 -7.84
CA GLY A 88 16.01 -9.34 -9.10
C GLY A 88 15.92 -8.16 -10.07
N ILE A 89 15.57 -6.97 -9.57
CA ILE A 89 15.40 -5.76 -10.37
C ILE A 89 16.75 -5.07 -10.53
N LYS A 90 17.13 -4.80 -11.78
CA LYS A 90 18.31 -4.00 -12.06
C LYS A 90 18.01 -2.52 -11.85
N HIS A 91 18.59 -1.92 -10.80
CA HIS A 91 18.44 -0.50 -10.51
C HIS A 91 19.47 0.30 -11.29
N LEU A 92 18.99 1.14 -12.19
CA LEU A 92 19.76 2.05 -13.04
C LEU A 92 19.62 3.48 -12.50
N LEU A 93 20.75 4.19 -12.44
CA LEU A 93 20.79 5.60 -12.09
C LEU A 93 21.02 6.43 -13.35
N THR A 94 20.32 7.57 -13.47
CA THR A 94 20.59 8.52 -14.56
C THR A 94 22.02 9.04 -14.47
N ALA A 95 22.72 9.04 -15.60
CA ALA A 95 24.01 9.68 -15.65
C ALA A 95 23.88 11.18 -15.38
N PRO A 96 24.76 11.78 -14.55
CA PRO A 96 24.74 13.22 -14.32
C PRO A 96 24.77 13.98 -15.66
N ARG A 97 23.84 14.92 -15.86
CA ARG A 97 23.71 15.74 -17.07
C ARG A 97 23.40 14.99 -18.39
N SER A 98 22.75 13.83 -18.33
CA SER A 98 22.28 13.12 -19.52
C SER A 98 20.79 13.33 -19.76
N PRO A 99 20.35 14.30 -20.58
CA PRO A 99 18.94 14.63 -20.79
C PRO A 99 18.18 13.56 -21.60
N THR A 100 18.87 12.66 -22.28
CA THR A 100 18.24 11.67 -23.17
C THR A 100 17.55 10.53 -22.42
N THR A 101 18.00 10.20 -21.22
CA THR A 101 17.47 9.07 -20.43
C THR A 101 16.20 9.39 -19.65
N THR A 102 15.94 10.66 -19.33
CA THR A 102 14.80 11.11 -18.51
C THR A 102 13.70 11.80 -19.32
N GLY A 103 13.92 12.09 -20.60
CA GLY A 103 13.02 12.90 -21.43
C GLY A 103 11.56 12.40 -21.50
N LYS A 104 11.33 11.09 -21.31
CA LYS A 104 9.99 10.51 -21.29
C LYS A 104 9.26 10.77 -19.97
N VAL A 105 9.96 10.63 -18.86
CA VAL A 105 9.41 10.95 -17.52
C VAL A 105 9.24 12.46 -17.37
N GLU A 106 10.16 13.26 -17.88
CA GLU A 106 10.04 14.73 -17.90
C GLU A 106 8.83 15.18 -18.70
N ARG A 107 8.56 14.56 -19.86
CA ARG A 107 7.36 14.86 -20.67
C ARG A 107 6.08 14.49 -19.92
N TRP A 108 6.08 13.35 -19.24
CA TRP A 108 4.98 12.97 -18.35
C TRP A 108 4.77 14.02 -17.26
N HIS A 109 5.81 14.46 -16.58
CA HIS A 109 5.72 15.47 -15.54
C HIS A 109 5.22 16.82 -16.06
N LYS A 110 5.64 17.23 -17.27
CA LYS A 110 5.11 18.44 -17.91
C LYS A 110 3.61 18.32 -18.18
N THR A 111 3.16 17.19 -18.67
CA THR A 111 1.75 16.90 -18.92
C THR A 111 0.97 16.90 -17.61
N GLN A 112 1.44 16.19 -16.59
CA GLN A 112 0.83 16.13 -15.27
C GLN A 112 0.73 17.49 -14.60
N ARG A 113 1.78 18.31 -14.66
CA ARG A 113 1.74 19.68 -14.13
C ARG A 113 0.73 20.54 -14.86
N ARG A 114 0.71 20.51 -16.18
CA ARG A 114 -0.18 21.34 -16.99
C ARG A 114 -1.65 20.96 -16.84
N GLU A 115 -1.95 19.68 -16.82
CA GLU A 115 -3.32 19.17 -16.92
C GLU A 115 -3.93 18.80 -15.55
N PHE A 116 -3.11 18.41 -14.60
CA PHE A 116 -3.59 17.95 -13.30
C PHE A 116 -3.27 18.90 -12.15
N LEU A 117 -2.05 19.45 -12.07
CA LEU A 117 -1.63 20.24 -10.90
C LEU A 117 -1.89 21.76 -11.05
N ASN A 118 -1.79 22.29 -12.28
CA ASN A 118 -1.81 23.74 -12.46
C ASN A 118 -3.12 24.37 -12.02
N GLY A 119 -3.03 25.32 -11.08
CA GLY A 119 -4.18 26.06 -10.55
C GLY A 119 -5.09 25.24 -9.62
N ARG A 120 -4.75 24.00 -9.28
CA ARG A 120 -5.55 23.17 -8.36
C ARG A 120 -5.03 23.23 -6.93
N VAL A 121 -5.97 23.28 -5.99
CA VAL A 121 -5.75 23.12 -4.56
C VAL A 121 -6.66 21.97 -4.11
N PHE A 122 -6.09 21.00 -3.40
CA PHE A 122 -6.79 19.78 -2.99
C PHE A 122 -7.13 19.87 -1.49
N GLU A 123 -8.24 19.27 -1.09
CA GLU A 123 -8.69 19.30 0.29
C GLU A 123 -7.78 18.48 1.22
N SER A 124 -7.26 17.36 0.71
CA SER A 124 -6.38 16.47 1.46
C SER A 124 -5.52 15.64 0.51
N VAL A 125 -4.54 14.93 1.07
CA VAL A 125 -3.75 13.92 0.33
C VAL A 125 -4.66 12.83 -0.25
N ALA A 126 -5.70 12.43 0.47
CA ALA A 126 -6.65 11.42 0.00
C ALA A 126 -7.50 11.93 -1.17
N ASP A 127 -7.96 13.17 -1.11
CA ASP A 127 -8.67 13.83 -2.21
C ASP A 127 -7.79 13.97 -3.44
N ALA A 128 -6.56 14.49 -3.26
CA ALA A 128 -5.58 14.58 -4.35
C ALA A 128 -5.29 13.20 -4.99
N GLN A 129 -5.20 12.14 -4.19
CA GLN A 129 -5.00 10.79 -4.71
C GLN A 129 -6.20 10.30 -5.53
N ALA A 130 -7.42 10.49 -5.02
CA ALA A 130 -8.62 10.04 -5.72
C ALA A 130 -8.77 10.73 -7.10
N GLN A 131 -8.52 12.05 -7.15
CA GLN A 131 -8.55 12.80 -8.41
C GLN A 131 -7.40 12.38 -9.35
N LEU A 132 -6.20 12.14 -8.82
CA LEU A 132 -5.05 11.65 -9.58
C LEU A 132 -5.32 10.27 -10.20
N ASP A 133 -5.93 9.37 -9.43
CA ASP A 133 -6.28 8.03 -9.92
C ASP A 133 -7.25 8.09 -11.11
N GLY A 134 -8.24 8.98 -11.07
CA GLY A 134 -9.15 9.23 -12.19
C GLY A 134 -8.41 9.74 -13.43
N TRP A 135 -7.55 10.74 -13.26
CA TRP A 135 -6.78 11.31 -14.36
C TRP A 135 -5.76 10.31 -14.95
N VAL A 136 -5.09 9.50 -14.12
CA VAL A 136 -4.18 8.42 -14.57
C VAL A 136 -4.93 7.34 -15.34
N ARG A 137 -6.15 7.01 -14.91
CA ARG A 137 -7.00 6.06 -15.61
C ARG A 137 -7.32 6.56 -17.03
N GLU A 138 -7.78 7.80 -17.18
CA GLU A 138 -8.01 8.41 -18.50
C GLU A 138 -6.74 8.39 -19.35
N TYR A 139 -5.59 8.79 -18.77
CA TYR A 139 -4.30 8.78 -19.45
C TYR A 139 -3.92 7.38 -19.96
N ASN A 140 -4.10 6.35 -19.15
CA ASN A 140 -3.68 4.99 -19.47
C ASN A 140 -4.61 4.26 -20.45
N TYR A 141 -5.91 4.51 -20.40
CA TYR A 141 -6.91 3.69 -21.09
C TYR A 141 -7.66 4.44 -22.22
N GLU A 142 -7.65 5.76 -22.21
CA GLU A 142 -8.47 6.54 -23.15
C GLU A 142 -7.62 7.44 -24.05
N ARG A 143 -6.49 7.93 -23.55
CA ARG A 143 -5.64 8.88 -24.28
C ARG A 143 -4.70 8.19 -25.25
N ARG A 144 -4.84 8.50 -26.53
CA ARG A 144 -3.90 8.03 -27.58
C ARG A 144 -2.59 8.82 -27.56
N HIS A 145 -1.48 8.15 -27.79
CA HIS A 145 -0.15 8.75 -27.78
C HIS A 145 0.60 8.53 -29.08
N GLN A 146 0.89 9.62 -29.80
CA GLN A 146 1.65 9.59 -31.05
C GLN A 146 3.02 8.90 -30.91
N GLY A 147 3.70 9.12 -29.78
CA GLY A 147 5.03 8.54 -29.52
C GLY A 147 5.07 7.02 -29.36
N ILE A 148 3.92 6.35 -29.39
CA ILE A 148 3.80 4.89 -29.32
C ILE A 148 2.93 4.32 -30.44
N GLY A 149 2.77 5.05 -31.53
CA GLY A 149 2.01 4.60 -32.70
C GLY A 149 0.53 4.94 -32.64
N ASP A 150 0.17 6.03 -31.96
CA ASP A 150 -1.19 6.55 -31.82
C ASP A 150 -2.18 5.54 -31.22
N VAL A 151 -1.72 4.77 -30.25
CA VAL A 151 -2.52 3.84 -29.43
C VAL A 151 -2.59 4.31 -27.98
N VAL A 152 -3.49 3.74 -27.19
CA VAL A 152 -3.54 4.00 -25.74
C VAL A 152 -2.43 3.21 -25.03
N PRO A 153 -1.84 3.74 -23.95
CA PRO A 153 -0.75 3.08 -23.22
C PRO A 153 -1.06 1.64 -22.81
N TRP A 154 -2.29 1.38 -22.40
CA TRP A 154 -2.72 0.04 -21.98
C TRP A 154 -2.59 -1.01 -23.07
N GLU A 155 -2.96 -0.72 -24.30
CA GLU A 155 -2.86 -1.67 -25.40
C GLU A 155 -1.43 -2.16 -25.59
N ARG A 156 -0.47 -1.23 -25.54
CA ARG A 156 0.94 -1.56 -25.70
C ARG A 156 1.55 -2.23 -24.46
N PHE A 157 1.10 -1.84 -23.27
CA PHE A 157 1.53 -2.42 -22.00
C PHE A 157 1.11 -3.90 -21.89
N ARG A 158 -0.14 -4.21 -22.17
CA ARG A 158 -0.64 -5.60 -22.10
C ARG A 158 0.03 -6.53 -23.10
N LEU A 159 0.41 -6.07 -24.28
CA LEU A 159 1.12 -6.85 -25.29
C LEU A 159 2.53 -7.24 -24.81
N ALA A 160 3.22 -6.31 -24.14
CA ALA A 160 4.52 -6.60 -23.56
C ALA A 160 4.44 -7.53 -22.34
N SER A 161 3.33 -7.52 -21.62
CA SER A 161 3.09 -8.39 -20.44
C SER A 161 2.67 -9.81 -20.82
N SER A 162 2.36 -10.07 -22.11
CA SER A 162 1.92 -11.39 -22.60
C SER A 162 3.07 -12.36 -22.92
N GLU A 163 4.33 -11.95 -22.82
CA GLU A 163 5.41 -12.92 -22.72
C GLU A 163 5.25 -13.68 -21.41
N PRO A 164 5.20 -15.04 -21.43
CA PRO A 164 5.07 -15.80 -20.20
C PRO A 164 6.27 -15.45 -19.31
N ALA A 165 5.99 -14.78 -18.19
CA ALA A 165 6.92 -14.79 -17.08
C ALA A 165 7.11 -16.27 -16.72
N ASP A 166 8.35 -16.73 -16.57
CA ASP A 166 8.62 -18.04 -16.01
C ASP A 166 7.71 -18.22 -14.79
N PRO A 167 6.98 -19.34 -14.69
CA PRO A 167 6.07 -19.54 -13.58
C PRO A 167 6.88 -19.40 -12.30
N ILE A 168 6.65 -18.32 -11.57
CA ILE A 168 7.10 -18.22 -10.18
C ILE A 168 6.38 -19.37 -9.51
N GLU A 169 7.12 -20.42 -9.17
CA GLU A 169 6.60 -21.51 -8.36
C GLU A 169 5.92 -20.86 -7.16
N SER A 170 4.61 -20.95 -7.12
CA SER A 170 3.78 -20.49 -6.01
C SER A 170 4.04 -21.41 -4.83
N THR A 171 5.20 -21.27 -4.24
CA THR A 171 5.44 -21.79 -2.89
C THR A 171 4.48 -20.99 -2.01
N ALA A 172 3.52 -21.69 -1.41
CA ALA A 172 2.56 -21.08 -0.49
C ALA A 172 3.32 -20.22 0.52
N GLU A 173 3.22 -18.90 0.38
CA GLU A 173 3.95 -17.96 1.24
C GLU A 173 3.55 -18.23 2.69
N PRO A 174 4.49 -18.39 3.60
CA PRO A 174 4.17 -18.60 5.00
C PRO A 174 3.37 -17.40 5.52
N THR A 175 2.15 -17.65 5.97
CA THR A 175 1.26 -16.62 6.50
C THR A 175 1.18 -16.68 8.01
N THR A 176 0.97 -15.55 8.65
CA THR A 176 0.71 -15.46 10.09
C THR A 176 -0.37 -14.43 10.35
N THR A 177 -1.08 -14.59 11.48
CA THR A 177 -2.14 -13.66 11.84
C THR A 177 -1.67 -12.63 12.84
N ARG A 178 -2.16 -11.39 12.72
CA ARG A 178 -1.89 -10.28 13.66
C ARG A 178 -3.17 -9.51 13.94
N ARG A 179 -3.31 -9.06 15.19
CA ARG A 179 -4.39 -8.16 15.57
C ARG A 179 -4.01 -6.72 15.30
N VAL A 180 -4.90 -5.97 14.69
CA VAL A 180 -4.71 -4.54 14.45
C VAL A 180 -4.90 -3.78 15.76
N GLY A 181 -3.90 -2.98 16.12
CA GLY A 181 -3.95 -2.12 17.30
C GLY A 181 -4.94 -0.95 17.16
N LYS A 182 -5.24 -0.26 18.26
CA LYS A 182 -6.14 0.90 18.27
C LYS A 182 -5.73 2.02 17.31
N THR A 183 -4.44 2.13 17.01
CA THR A 183 -3.88 3.11 16.07
C THR A 183 -3.88 2.64 14.61
N GLY A 184 -4.58 1.56 14.28
CA GLY A 184 -4.65 1.01 12.93
C GLY A 184 -3.33 0.40 12.43
N LYS A 185 -2.47 -0.07 13.34
CA LYS A 185 -1.17 -0.67 13.00
C LYS A 185 -1.09 -2.09 13.55
N ILE A 186 -0.32 -2.95 12.85
CA ILE A 186 0.07 -4.27 13.36
C ILE A 186 1.55 -4.24 13.76
N SER A 187 1.91 -5.06 14.74
CA SER A 187 3.31 -5.34 15.07
C SER A 187 3.72 -6.68 14.43
N PHE A 188 4.73 -6.64 13.57
CA PHE A 188 5.29 -7.82 12.93
C PHE A 188 6.81 -7.71 12.89
N ALA A 189 7.52 -8.75 13.32
CA ALA A 189 8.99 -8.82 13.38
C ALA A 189 9.64 -7.59 14.05
N ALA A 190 9.05 -7.09 15.16
CA ALA A 190 9.45 -5.91 15.92
C ALA A 190 9.30 -4.56 15.17
N GLU A 191 8.60 -4.54 14.02
CA GLU A 191 8.25 -3.32 13.30
C GLU A 191 6.73 -3.08 13.31
N LEU A 192 6.33 -1.81 13.12
CA LEU A 192 4.93 -1.41 13.05
C LEU A 192 4.54 -1.12 11.61
N TYR A 193 3.54 -1.84 11.10
CA TYR A 193 3.00 -1.66 9.77
C TYR A 193 1.60 -1.06 9.83
N PRO A 194 1.35 0.10 9.22
CA PRO A 194 0.01 0.69 9.15
C PRO A 194 -0.91 -0.17 8.28
N VAL A 195 -2.15 -0.34 8.72
CA VAL A 195 -3.19 -1.10 8.00
C VAL A 195 -4.41 -0.22 7.76
N GLY A 196 -4.81 0.53 8.79
CA GLY A 196 -5.97 1.39 8.79
C GLY A 196 -6.71 1.34 10.13
N VAL A 197 -7.13 2.50 10.63
CA VAL A 197 -7.83 2.62 11.91
C VAL A 197 -9.19 1.91 11.88
N TRP A 198 -9.81 1.84 10.71
CA TRP A 198 -11.09 1.17 10.47
C TRP A 198 -11.03 -0.35 10.72
N LEU A 199 -9.83 -0.96 10.73
CA LEU A 199 -9.59 -2.36 11.10
C LEU A 199 -9.15 -2.53 12.56
N ALA A 200 -9.21 -1.49 13.39
CA ALA A 200 -8.75 -1.58 14.77
C ALA A 200 -9.52 -2.67 15.56
N GLY A 201 -8.77 -3.59 16.15
CA GLY A 201 -9.34 -4.75 16.85
C GLY A 201 -9.54 -6.01 16.01
N GLU A 202 -9.58 -5.89 14.68
CA GLU A 202 -9.70 -7.01 13.76
C GLU A 202 -8.39 -7.82 13.65
N THR A 203 -8.51 -9.04 13.14
CA THR A 203 -7.36 -9.91 12.84
C THR A 203 -7.10 -9.91 11.35
N VAL A 204 -5.84 -9.69 10.97
CA VAL A 204 -5.37 -9.68 9.59
C VAL A 204 -4.31 -10.76 9.38
N GLU A 205 -4.21 -11.25 8.17
CA GLU A 205 -3.18 -12.18 7.72
C GLU A 205 -2.00 -11.39 7.15
N VAL A 206 -0.79 -11.82 7.48
CA VAL A 206 0.45 -11.18 7.05
C VAL A 206 1.31 -12.21 6.35
N SER A 207 1.71 -11.93 5.13
CA SER A 207 2.73 -12.67 4.39
C SER A 207 3.92 -11.78 4.04
N VAL A 208 5.07 -12.41 3.84
CA VAL A 208 6.28 -11.71 3.41
C VAL A 208 6.89 -12.47 2.26
N ALA A 209 7.03 -11.80 1.14
CA ALA A 209 7.69 -12.32 -0.04
C ALA A 209 8.46 -11.21 -0.75
N ASN A 210 9.63 -11.53 -1.25
CA ASN A 210 10.42 -10.65 -2.12
C ASN A 210 10.59 -9.21 -1.58
N GLY A 211 10.82 -9.06 -0.27
CA GLY A 211 10.97 -7.74 0.37
C GLY A 211 9.66 -6.97 0.56
N LEU A 212 8.51 -7.61 0.34
CA LEU A 212 7.18 -7.02 0.52
C LEU A 212 6.44 -7.69 1.68
N VAL A 213 5.80 -6.89 2.51
CA VAL A 213 4.88 -7.33 3.55
C VAL A 213 3.46 -7.08 3.06
N SER A 214 2.73 -8.15 2.82
CA SER A 214 1.34 -8.10 2.35
C SER A 214 0.40 -8.41 3.51
N ILE A 215 -0.65 -7.60 3.63
CA ILE A 215 -1.61 -7.70 4.73
C ILE A 215 -2.99 -7.91 4.13
N HIS A 216 -3.63 -9.02 4.50
CA HIS A 216 -4.96 -9.37 4.02
C HIS A 216 -5.95 -9.37 5.19
N HIS A 217 -7.17 -8.94 4.93
CA HIS A 217 -8.30 -9.06 5.83
C HIS A 217 -9.42 -9.83 5.12
N ARG A 218 -9.78 -11.00 5.66
CA ARG A 218 -10.80 -11.89 5.06
C ARG A 218 -10.50 -12.22 3.59
N GLY A 219 -9.24 -12.50 3.28
CA GLY A 219 -8.77 -12.82 1.93
C GLY A 219 -8.57 -11.61 1.00
N VAL A 220 -8.94 -10.40 1.40
CA VAL A 220 -8.76 -9.17 0.61
C VAL A 220 -7.46 -8.49 1.01
N LEU A 221 -6.63 -8.11 0.03
CA LEU A 221 -5.41 -7.33 0.25
C LEU A 221 -5.78 -5.91 0.69
N VAL A 222 -5.45 -5.56 1.94
CA VAL A 222 -5.78 -4.24 2.52
C VAL A 222 -4.58 -3.31 2.63
N ALA A 223 -3.36 -3.85 2.66
CA ALA A 223 -2.13 -3.06 2.67
C ALA A 223 -0.95 -3.85 2.11
N THR A 224 -0.03 -3.15 1.46
CA THR A 224 1.27 -3.67 1.05
C THR A 224 2.35 -2.69 1.47
N HIS A 225 3.41 -3.20 2.09
CA HIS A 225 4.52 -2.38 2.57
C HIS A 225 5.85 -2.98 2.15
N ALA A 226 6.84 -2.13 1.92
CA ALA A 226 8.22 -2.57 1.86
C ALA A 226 8.65 -3.16 3.20
N GLN A 227 9.38 -4.26 3.17
CA GLN A 227 9.93 -4.91 4.36
C GLN A 227 10.88 -3.96 5.10
N ARG A 228 10.63 -3.73 6.38
CA ARG A 228 11.45 -2.86 7.26
C ARG A 228 12.22 -3.63 8.30
N HIS A 229 11.71 -4.79 8.67
CA HIS A 229 12.35 -5.66 9.65
C HIS A 229 13.52 -6.44 9.04
N ARG A 230 14.43 -6.88 9.91
CA ARG A 230 15.53 -7.74 9.48
C ARG A 230 15.01 -9.15 9.19
N PRO A 231 15.44 -9.81 8.08
CA PRO A 231 14.99 -11.16 7.73
C PRO A 231 15.16 -12.19 8.86
N ALA A 232 16.21 -12.10 9.66
CA ALA A 232 16.44 -12.98 10.80
C ALA A 232 15.31 -12.95 11.87
N LYS A 233 14.49 -11.90 11.93
CA LYS A 233 13.34 -11.79 12.85
C LYS A 233 12.04 -12.32 12.26
N GLU A 234 12.02 -12.58 10.96
CA GLU A 234 10.85 -12.98 10.22
C GLU A 234 10.38 -14.39 10.57
N THR A 235 11.28 -15.36 10.56
CA THR A 235 10.98 -16.77 10.89
C THR A 235 10.30 -16.90 12.25
N THR A 236 10.82 -16.20 13.26
CA THR A 236 10.23 -16.18 14.61
C THR A 236 8.87 -15.47 14.62
N ALA A 237 8.71 -14.42 13.81
CA ALA A 237 7.47 -13.68 13.73
C ALA A 237 6.39 -14.47 12.99
N LEU A 238 6.72 -15.20 11.92
CA LEU A 238 5.79 -16.05 11.18
C LEU A 238 5.30 -17.23 12.02
N ALA A 239 6.18 -17.83 12.85
CA ALA A 239 5.82 -18.92 13.75
C ALA A 239 4.90 -18.49 14.93
N ARG A 240 4.81 -17.20 15.23
CA ARG A 240 4.08 -16.67 16.38
C ARG A 240 2.59 -16.51 16.08
N LYS A 241 1.78 -17.53 16.38
CA LYS A 241 0.30 -17.43 16.34
C LYS A 241 -0.22 -16.42 17.37
N VAL A 242 -1.31 -15.72 17.04
CA VAL A 242 -2.00 -14.84 17.99
C VAL A 242 -2.44 -15.65 19.19
N LYS A 243 -1.93 -15.34 20.39
CA LYS A 243 -2.48 -15.90 21.64
C LYS A 243 -3.93 -15.42 21.77
N GLN A 244 -4.90 -16.30 21.61
CA GLN A 244 -6.27 -16.01 21.98
C GLN A 244 -6.29 -15.63 23.45
N LYS A 245 -6.70 -14.41 23.76
CA LYS A 245 -6.91 -13.97 25.13
C LYS A 245 -8.02 -14.85 25.70
N ARG A 246 -7.71 -15.77 26.61
CA ARG A 246 -8.74 -16.47 27.38
C ARG A 246 -9.70 -15.43 27.94
N PRO A 247 -11.01 -15.58 27.78
CA PRO A 247 -11.97 -14.68 28.42
C PRO A 247 -11.68 -14.70 29.93
N ARG A 248 -11.52 -13.54 30.54
CA ARG A 248 -11.43 -13.43 31.99
C ARG A 248 -12.69 -14.05 32.55
N PRO A 249 -12.62 -15.01 33.51
CA PRO A 249 -13.80 -15.48 34.18
C PRO A 249 -14.49 -14.26 34.82
N ARG A 250 -15.76 -14.09 34.49
CA ARG A 250 -16.60 -13.11 35.17
C ARG A 250 -16.55 -13.47 36.63
N GLN A 251 -16.03 -12.60 37.48
CA GLN A 251 -16.20 -12.71 38.93
C GLN A 251 -17.71 -12.72 39.20
N ALA A 252 -18.18 -13.84 39.67
CA ALA A 252 -19.55 -13.95 40.17
C ALA A 252 -19.67 -12.97 41.33
N THR A 253 -20.46 -11.94 41.11
CA THR A 253 -20.92 -11.08 42.21
C THR A 253 -21.77 -11.94 43.12
N VAL A 254 -21.28 -12.22 44.30
CA VAL A 254 -22.03 -12.82 45.38
C VAL A 254 -23.13 -11.82 45.73
N GLY A 255 -24.32 -12.04 45.20
CA GLY A 255 -25.52 -11.31 45.58
C GLY A 255 -26.04 -11.83 46.88
N GLN A 256 -26.08 -10.93 47.85
CA GLN A 256 -26.72 -11.14 49.16
C GLN A 256 -28.17 -11.59 48.97
N SER A 257 -28.48 -12.71 49.64
CA SER A 257 -29.84 -13.18 49.82
C SER A 257 -30.65 -12.16 50.64
N VAL A 258 -31.74 -11.67 50.10
CA VAL A 258 -32.79 -11.06 50.92
C VAL A 258 -34.06 -11.91 50.74
N THR A 259 -34.30 -12.68 51.82
CA THR A 259 -35.54 -13.37 52.10
C THR A 259 -36.67 -12.37 52.39
N ARG A 260 -37.81 -12.47 51.69
CA ARG A 260 -39.13 -12.05 52.25
C ARG A 260 -40.21 -12.58 51.34
N THR A 261 -40.85 -13.67 51.81
CA THR A 261 -42.18 -13.79 52.42
C THR A 261 -43.37 -13.53 51.46
N LEU A 262 -44.08 -14.62 51.29
CA LEU A 262 -45.38 -14.89 50.75
C LEU A 262 -46.45 -13.83 51.05
N ILE A 263 -47.43 -13.74 50.19
CA ILE A 263 -48.91 -13.64 50.33
C ILE A 263 -49.39 -13.17 48.94
N GLY A 264 -50.21 -13.80 48.19
CA GLY A 264 -51.41 -14.45 48.31
C GLY A 264 -52.31 -14.21 47.10
N CYS A 265 -52.85 -15.26 46.60
CA CYS A 265 -54.17 -15.37 45.97
C CYS A 265 -54.68 -14.31 44.98
N CYS A 266 -55.02 -14.68 43.74
CA CYS A 266 -56.35 -15.00 43.29
C CYS A 266 -56.45 -15.08 41.74
N ARG A 267 -56.86 -16.25 41.26
CA ARG A 267 -57.86 -16.54 40.23
C ARG A 267 -57.92 -15.75 38.92
N LEU A 268 -57.80 -16.54 37.91
CA LEU A 268 -58.50 -16.43 36.61
C LEU A 268 -60.01 -16.34 36.74
N PRO A 269 -60.81 -15.86 35.77
CA PRO A 269 -61.09 -16.55 34.53
C PRO A 269 -61.19 -15.56 33.35
N GLY A 270 -61.00 -15.96 32.12
CA GLY A 270 -61.87 -16.77 31.30
C GLY A 270 -62.46 -16.00 30.12
N LEU A 271 -62.48 -16.71 28.98
CA LEU A 271 -63.39 -16.55 27.83
C LEU A 271 -62.93 -15.63 26.68
N GLU A 272 -62.57 -16.32 25.58
CA GLU A 272 -63.34 -16.48 24.34
C GLU A 272 -63.62 -15.16 23.60
N GLY A 273 -63.16 -15.02 22.35
CA GLY A 273 -63.64 -15.63 21.16
C GLY A 273 -63.67 -14.65 20.04
N LEU A 274 -63.40 -15.14 18.86
CA LEU A 274 -63.97 -14.69 17.57
C LEU A 274 -63.49 -13.39 16.90
N GLY A 275 -62.99 -13.61 15.71
CA GLY A 275 -62.90 -12.63 14.62
C GLY A 275 -61.74 -12.96 13.69
#